data_3025221e25261d00ec9e1c9555fa0de4
#
_entry.id   3025221e25261d00ec9e1c9555fa0de4
#
_cell.length_a   1.000
_cell.length_b   1.000
_cell.length_c   1.000
_cell.angle_alpha   90.00
_cell.angle_beta   90.00
_cell.angle_gamma   90.00
#
_symmetry.space_group_name_H-M   'P 1'
#
loop_
_entity.id
_entity.type
_entity.pdbx_description
1 polymer ?
#
loop_
_entity_poly.entity_id
_entity_poly.type
_entity_poly.pdbx_seq_one_letter_code
_entity_poly.pdbx_strand_id
1 'polypeptide(L)'
;MFSIQELLMLIFHVLVFPGALFCIVIGFLLAGIDRKLVARMQNRKGPSLLQPVYDVLKCCGKETIVPRHARRGLFVGAPVVGFAALVTTALFIPVMSYSAFSTGADLVVILYLLTLTSVTMMMGAAASGSPFAGVGLSREMVAMISYELPFVLVLLAVGKVAGDGSLLGCTFSLEAIMSWQAANGPMLLKWSMIPATIAMLMVIPCEIGMHPFDVAEAETEICEGMLAEYSGPPLAVFKLSHCIKMYVMTALFCALFLGGLPTGIVILDIILVIVLCTVVTFVTMTVPHAVCARFKVEQVFKFYWTVVAGLAAVSAILVWFGL
;
A
#
# COMPACT_ATOMS: atom_id res chain seq x y z
N MET A 1 14.02 11.13 30.74
CA MET A 1 14.84 12.01 29.89
C MET A 1 15.60 11.11 28.95
N PHE A 2 15.27 11.15 27.64
CA PHE A 2 16.00 10.32 26.66
C PHE A 2 17.46 10.76 26.61
N SER A 3 18.38 9.80 26.56
CA SER A 3 19.79 10.10 26.33
C SER A 3 19.97 10.63 24.89
N ILE A 4 21.01 11.45 24.70
CA ILE A 4 21.31 11.99 23.34
C ILE A 4 21.51 10.83 22.34
N GLN A 5 22.05 9.71 22.79
CA GLN A 5 22.26 8.52 21.97
C GLN A 5 20.93 7.87 21.56
N GLU A 6 19.97 7.75 22.47
CA GLU A 6 18.63 7.22 22.17
C GLU A 6 17.87 8.12 21.17
N LEU A 7 18.01 9.44 21.32
CA LEU A 7 17.42 10.39 20.38
C LEU A 7 18.04 10.28 18.98
N LEU A 8 19.35 10.17 18.89
CA LEU A 8 20.06 9.98 17.61
C LEU A 8 19.68 8.64 16.94
N MET A 9 19.58 7.56 17.70
CA MET A 9 19.11 6.26 17.20
C MET A 9 17.68 6.33 16.70
N LEU A 10 16.77 7.00 17.43
CA LEU A 10 15.39 7.18 17.01
C LEU A 10 15.31 7.98 15.70
N ILE A 11 16.05 9.09 15.59
CA ILE A 11 16.13 9.87 14.35
C ILE A 11 16.67 9.03 13.20
N PHE A 12 17.69 8.21 13.43
CA PHE A 12 18.23 7.30 12.42
C PHE A 12 17.18 6.29 11.96
N HIS A 13 16.45 5.66 12.89
CA HIS A 13 15.38 4.70 12.56
C HIS A 13 14.23 5.35 11.78
N VAL A 14 13.84 6.57 12.13
CA VAL A 14 12.75 7.28 11.43
C VAL A 14 13.18 7.76 10.04
N LEU A 15 14.39 8.28 9.89
CA LEU A 15 14.81 8.89 8.63
C LEU A 15 15.49 7.90 7.67
N VAL A 16 16.30 6.96 8.19
CA VAL A 16 17.17 6.12 7.34
C VAL A 16 16.66 4.69 7.26
N PHE A 17 16.73 3.91 8.33
CA PHE A 17 16.38 2.48 8.32
C PHE A 17 15.67 2.05 9.62
N PRO A 18 14.50 1.40 9.52
CA PRO A 18 13.68 1.06 8.34
C PRO A 18 12.82 2.20 7.81
N GLY A 19 13.19 3.44 8.04
CA GLY A 19 12.41 4.65 7.89
C GLY A 19 12.18 5.16 6.47
N ALA A 20 11.96 6.48 6.36
CA ALA A 20 11.51 7.16 5.14
C ALA A 20 12.39 6.90 3.92
N LEU A 21 13.72 7.01 4.07
CA LEU A 21 14.66 6.85 2.96
C LEU A 21 14.64 5.42 2.40
N PHE A 22 14.61 4.42 3.28
CA PHE A 22 14.51 3.02 2.89
C PHE A 22 13.25 2.75 2.06
N CYS A 23 12.09 3.23 2.54
CA CYS A 23 10.81 3.06 1.85
C CYS A 23 10.77 3.74 0.48
N ILE A 24 11.36 4.94 0.36
CA ILE A 24 11.47 5.67 -0.90
C ILE A 24 12.32 4.89 -1.91
N VAL A 25 13.49 4.41 -1.48
CA VAL A 25 14.43 3.68 -2.37
C VAL A 25 13.79 2.38 -2.85
N ILE A 26 13.18 1.59 -1.96
CA ILE A 26 12.56 0.33 -2.35
C ILE A 26 11.29 0.58 -3.17
N GLY A 27 10.48 1.57 -2.83
CA GLY A 27 9.31 1.95 -3.61
C GLY A 27 9.66 2.30 -5.05
N PHE A 28 10.70 3.10 -5.27
CA PHE A 28 11.21 3.38 -6.62
C PHE A 28 11.72 2.14 -7.34
N LEU A 29 12.41 1.27 -6.64
CA LEU A 29 12.93 0.03 -7.21
C LEU A 29 11.79 -0.88 -7.66
N LEU A 30 10.76 -1.10 -6.82
CA LEU A 30 9.58 -1.89 -7.14
C LEU A 30 8.82 -1.31 -8.34
N ALA A 31 8.56 0.00 -8.36
CA ALA A 31 7.90 0.68 -9.48
C ALA A 31 8.71 0.58 -10.78
N GLY A 32 10.04 0.65 -10.71
CA GLY A 32 10.92 0.46 -11.86
C GLY A 32 10.91 -0.98 -12.39
N ILE A 33 10.92 -1.97 -11.49
CA ILE A 33 10.85 -3.39 -11.83
C ILE A 33 9.50 -3.70 -12.47
N ASP A 34 8.40 -3.23 -11.90
CA ASP A 34 7.05 -3.45 -12.43
C ASP A 34 6.93 -2.95 -13.87
N ARG A 35 7.26 -1.69 -14.14
CA ARG A 35 7.23 -1.10 -15.48
C ARG A 35 8.08 -1.88 -16.48
N LYS A 36 9.23 -2.41 -16.06
CA LYS A 36 10.13 -3.19 -16.93
C LYS A 36 9.58 -4.58 -17.21
N LEU A 37 9.01 -5.24 -16.21
CA LEU A 37 8.43 -6.57 -16.34
C LEU A 37 7.17 -6.55 -17.22
N VAL A 38 6.26 -5.60 -17.01
CA VAL A 38 5.08 -5.38 -17.86
C VAL A 38 5.49 -5.20 -19.32
N ALA A 39 6.46 -4.33 -19.58
CA ALA A 39 6.93 -4.10 -20.94
C ALA A 39 7.53 -5.39 -21.59
N ARG A 40 8.25 -6.20 -20.82
CA ARG A 40 8.78 -7.49 -21.28
C ARG A 40 7.68 -8.50 -21.57
N MET A 41 6.67 -8.61 -20.71
CA MET A 41 5.51 -9.49 -20.95
C MET A 41 4.73 -9.08 -22.19
N GLN A 42 4.71 -7.78 -22.50
CA GLN A 42 4.07 -7.24 -23.71
C GLN A 42 5.01 -7.20 -24.94
N ASN A 43 6.15 -7.89 -24.90
CA ASN A 43 7.16 -7.91 -25.97
C ASN A 43 7.69 -6.52 -26.38
N ARG A 44 7.74 -5.57 -25.44
CA ARG A 44 8.29 -4.22 -25.62
C ARG A 44 9.62 -4.05 -24.90
N LYS A 45 10.45 -3.10 -25.36
CA LYS A 45 11.61 -2.64 -24.58
C LYS A 45 11.10 -1.71 -23.47
N GLY A 46 11.22 -2.15 -22.22
CA GLY A 46 10.86 -1.34 -21.07
C GLY A 46 11.83 -0.20 -20.79
N PRO A 47 11.40 0.80 -19.98
CA PRO A 47 12.25 1.90 -19.54
C PRO A 47 13.39 1.43 -18.62
N SER A 48 14.28 2.34 -18.24
CA SER A 48 15.31 2.09 -17.22
C SER A 48 14.67 1.87 -15.85
N LEU A 49 15.32 1.13 -14.96
CA LEU A 49 14.85 0.90 -13.58
C LEU A 49 14.75 2.21 -12.78
N LEU A 50 15.58 3.20 -13.13
CA LEU A 50 15.61 4.52 -12.48
C LEU A 50 14.58 5.50 -13.06
N GLN A 51 13.76 5.09 -14.03
CA GLN A 51 12.77 5.99 -14.64
C GLN A 51 11.81 6.63 -13.63
N PRO A 52 11.27 5.93 -12.61
CA PRO A 52 10.42 6.57 -11.61
C PRO A 52 11.10 7.70 -10.85
N VAL A 53 12.41 7.56 -10.58
CA VAL A 53 13.22 8.61 -9.95
C VAL A 53 13.32 9.84 -10.85
N TYR A 54 13.62 9.63 -12.14
CA TYR A 54 13.69 10.72 -13.10
C TYR A 54 12.35 11.43 -13.31
N ASP A 55 11.24 10.69 -13.27
CA ASP A 55 9.89 11.26 -13.39
C ASP A 55 9.58 12.19 -12.21
N VAL A 56 9.93 11.80 -10.98
CA VAL A 56 9.76 12.63 -9.78
C VAL A 56 10.68 13.84 -9.83
N LEU A 57 11.97 13.68 -10.15
CA LEU A 57 12.93 14.78 -10.25
C LEU A 57 12.53 15.81 -11.30
N LYS A 58 12.04 15.38 -12.47
CA LYS A 58 11.51 16.27 -13.51
C LYS A 58 10.30 17.06 -13.02
N CYS A 59 9.40 16.43 -12.25
CA CYS A 59 8.27 17.14 -11.66
C CYS A 59 8.72 18.16 -10.62
N CYS A 60 9.72 17.85 -9.79
CA CYS A 60 10.28 18.81 -8.81
C CYS A 60 10.88 20.05 -9.47
N GLY A 61 11.44 19.93 -10.68
CA GLY A 61 12.02 21.05 -11.42
C GLY A 61 11.01 21.92 -12.18
N LYS A 62 9.73 21.55 -12.20
CA LYS A 62 8.67 22.31 -12.88
C LYS A 62 8.00 23.31 -11.92
N GLU A 63 7.41 24.36 -12.50
CA GLU A 63 6.63 25.33 -11.75
C GLU A 63 5.35 24.74 -11.18
N THR A 64 4.98 25.19 -9.98
CA THR A 64 3.70 24.83 -9.36
C THR A 64 2.61 25.76 -9.90
N ILE A 65 1.74 25.23 -10.74
CA ILE A 65 0.58 25.95 -11.25
C ILE A 65 -0.62 25.58 -10.37
N VAL A 66 -1.24 26.60 -9.78
CA VAL A 66 -2.46 26.42 -8.97
C VAL A 66 -3.63 27.02 -9.74
N PRO A 67 -4.71 26.27 -9.99
CA PRO A 67 -5.90 26.77 -10.68
C PRO A 67 -6.50 27.97 -9.96
N ARG A 68 -7.07 28.93 -10.73
CA ARG A 68 -7.57 30.21 -10.18
C ARG A 68 -8.69 30.03 -9.15
N HIS A 69 -9.48 28.96 -9.28
CA HIS A 69 -10.59 28.67 -8.38
C HIS A 69 -10.22 27.68 -7.26
N ALA A 70 -8.98 27.19 -7.25
CA ALA A 70 -8.53 26.22 -6.27
C ALA A 70 -8.31 26.85 -4.88
N ARG A 71 -8.61 26.10 -3.83
CA ARG A 71 -8.23 26.42 -2.46
C ARG A 71 -6.76 26.11 -2.24
N ARG A 72 -5.88 27.08 -2.50
CA ARG A 72 -4.42 26.92 -2.51
C ARG A 72 -3.86 26.14 -1.30
N GLY A 73 -4.34 26.42 -0.09
CA GLY A 73 -3.82 25.76 1.13
C GLY A 73 -4.07 24.25 1.14
N LEU A 74 -5.30 23.82 0.81
CA LEU A 74 -5.64 22.40 0.71
C LEU A 74 -4.99 21.75 -0.52
N PHE A 75 -4.96 22.44 -1.66
CA PHE A 75 -4.38 21.93 -2.88
C PHE A 75 -2.89 21.59 -2.75
N VAL A 76 -2.10 22.45 -2.09
CA VAL A 76 -0.67 22.23 -1.87
C VAL A 76 -0.40 21.37 -0.62
N GLY A 77 -1.28 21.46 0.39
CA GLY A 77 -1.10 20.73 1.66
C GLY A 77 -1.48 19.25 1.59
N ALA A 78 -2.49 18.89 0.79
CA ALA A 78 -2.99 17.52 0.70
C ALA A 78 -1.90 16.49 0.32
N PRO A 79 -1.07 16.70 -0.73
CA PRO A 79 0.02 15.77 -1.04
C PRO A 79 0.99 15.56 0.10
N VAL A 80 1.32 16.62 0.84
CA VAL A 80 2.29 16.58 1.95
C VAL A 80 1.74 15.74 3.11
N VAL A 81 0.45 15.93 3.46
CA VAL A 81 -0.19 15.15 4.52
C VAL A 81 -0.30 13.68 4.12
N GLY A 82 -0.68 13.38 2.87
CA GLY A 82 -0.72 12.00 2.36
C GLY A 82 0.64 11.32 2.37
N PHE A 83 1.67 12.03 1.95
CA PHE A 83 3.05 11.53 2.02
C PHE A 83 3.50 11.25 3.46
N ALA A 84 3.23 12.17 4.38
CA ALA A 84 3.56 11.99 5.80
C ALA A 84 2.83 10.79 6.39
N ALA A 85 1.54 10.59 6.08
CA ALA A 85 0.78 9.43 6.51
C ALA A 85 1.39 8.12 6.01
N LEU A 86 1.81 8.04 4.73
CA LEU A 86 2.45 6.85 4.18
C LEU A 86 3.81 6.55 4.80
N VAL A 87 4.64 7.56 5.01
CA VAL A 87 5.92 7.39 5.70
C VAL A 87 5.69 6.89 7.12
N THR A 88 4.71 7.44 7.81
CA THR A 88 4.35 6.98 9.16
C THR A 88 3.87 5.52 9.13
N THR A 89 3.02 5.15 8.16
CA THR A 89 2.58 3.75 7.98
C THR A 89 3.76 2.80 7.79
N ALA A 90 4.73 3.20 6.98
CA ALA A 90 5.91 2.40 6.72
C ALA A 90 6.77 2.15 7.97
N LEU A 91 6.77 3.08 8.95
CA LEU A 91 7.50 2.92 10.22
C LEU A 91 6.89 1.86 11.15
N PHE A 92 5.57 1.59 11.01
CA PHE A 92 4.90 0.52 11.75
C PHE A 92 5.11 -0.86 11.14
N ILE A 93 5.45 -0.95 9.84
CA ILE A 93 5.66 -2.24 9.18
C ILE A 93 7.09 -2.72 9.46
N PRO A 94 7.24 -3.85 10.14
CA PRO A 94 8.57 -4.39 10.44
C PRO A 94 9.24 -4.91 9.17
N VAL A 95 10.52 -4.58 9.02
CA VAL A 95 11.39 -5.19 8.02
C VAL A 95 12.00 -6.44 8.66
N MET A 96 11.36 -7.59 8.48
CA MET A 96 11.63 -8.84 9.20
C MET A 96 11.57 -8.65 10.73
N SER A 97 12.70 -8.59 11.40
CA SER A 97 12.80 -8.44 12.87
C SER A 97 12.94 -6.97 13.33
N TYR A 98 13.07 -6.02 12.40
CA TYR A 98 13.36 -4.63 12.73
C TYR A 98 12.11 -3.77 12.52
N SER A 99 11.49 -3.30 13.61
CA SER A 99 10.43 -2.29 13.59
C SER A 99 10.92 -0.99 14.19
N ALA A 100 10.55 0.14 13.61
CA ALA A 100 10.85 1.44 14.21
C ALA A 100 9.90 1.76 15.37
N PHE A 101 8.63 1.36 15.22
CA PHE A 101 7.59 1.50 16.24
C PHE A 101 6.79 0.22 16.33
N SER A 102 6.44 -0.18 17.55
CA SER A 102 5.48 -1.25 17.82
C SER A 102 4.46 -0.76 18.83
N THR A 103 3.19 -1.02 18.59
CA THR A 103 2.07 -0.73 19.49
C THR A 103 1.19 -1.96 19.61
N GLY A 104 0.30 -1.99 20.60
CA GLY A 104 -0.65 -3.10 20.73
C GLY A 104 -1.75 -3.13 19.67
N ALA A 105 -1.83 -2.13 18.78
CA ALA A 105 -2.90 -1.97 17.79
C ALA A 105 -2.38 -1.53 16.41
N ASP A 106 -1.20 -2.01 16.02
CA ASP A 106 -0.50 -1.60 14.79
C ASP A 106 -1.36 -1.74 13.54
N LEU A 107 -2.12 -2.84 13.40
CA LEU A 107 -2.96 -3.09 12.23
C LEU A 107 -4.07 -2.05 12.08
N VAL A 108 -4.67 -1.62 13.20
CA VAL A 108 -5.73 -0.61 13.18
C VAL A 108 -5.15 0.74 12.78
N VAL A 109 -3.98 1.10 13.31
CA VAL A 109 -3.29 2.35 12.96
C VAL A 109 -2.90 2.35 11.48
N ILE A 110 -2.35 1.26 10.96
CA ILE A 110 -1.98 1.11 9.55
C ILE A 110 -3.20 1.29 8.65
N LEU A 111 -4.34 0.67 8.99
CA LEU A 111 -5.57 0.80 8.23
C LEU A 111 -6.00 2.28 8.12
N TYR A 112 -6.08 2.98 9.26
CA TYR A 112 -6.49 4.39 9.25
C TYR A 112 -5.48 5.32 8.57
N LEU A 113 -4.20 5.03 8.61
CA LEU A 113 -3.19 5.82 7.91
C LEU A 113 -3.24 5.59 6.39
N LEU A 114 -3.56 4.38 5.94
CA LEU A 114 -3.77 4.09 4.52
C LEU A 114 -5.03 4.78 4.00
N THR A 115 -6.15 4.68 4.72
CA THR A 115 -7.38 5.41 4.34
C THR A 115 -7.18 6.93 4.35
N LEU A 116 -6.40 7.46 5.31
CA LEU A 116 -6.04 8.88 5.33
C LEU A 116 -5.31 9.31 4.05
N THR A 117 -4.47 8.45 3.50
CA THR A 117 -3.76 8.75 2.24
C THR A 117 -4.72 8.91 1.07
N SER A 118 -5.68 8.00 0.90
CA SER A 118 -6.71 8.11 -0.13
C SER A 118 -7.62 9.32 0.10
N VAL A 119 -7.99 9.61 1.36
CA VAL A 119 -8.77 10.81 1.72
C VAL A 119 -8.02 12.10 1.39
N THR A 120 -6.71 12.17 1.64
CA THR A 120 -5.92 13.38 1.30
C THR A 120 -5.85 13.61 -0.20
N MET A 121 -5.76 12.56 -0.99
CA MET A 121 -5.81 12.64 -2.46
C MET A 121 -7.16 13.16 -2.93
N MET A 122 -8.27 12.64 -2.38
CA MET A 122 -9.62 13.13 -2.64
C MET A 122 -9.81 14.60 -2.23
N MET A 123 -9.26 15.00 -1.06
CA MET A 123 -9.30 16.40 -0.60
C MET A 123 -8.55 17.33 -1.55
N GLY A 124 -7.39 16.89 -2.05
CA GLY A 124 -6.62 17.63 -3.04
C GLY A 124 -7.37 17.81 -4.36
N ALA A 125 -8.01 16.74 -4.85
CA ALA A 125 -8.86 16.77 -6.04
C ALA A 125 -10.05 17.72 -5.87
N ALA A 126 -10.77 17.64 -4.74
CA ALA A 126 -11.87 18.54 -4.42
C ALA A 126 -11.43 20.01 -4.34
N ALA A 127 -10.23 20.27 -3.82
CA ALA A 127 -9.68 21.61 -3.70
C ALA A 127 -9.32 22.25 -5.06
N SER A 128 -9.12 21.45 -6.11
CA SER A 128 -8.79 21.92 -7.47
C SER A 128 -9.96 22.66 -8.15
N GLY A 129 -11.20 22.27 -7.84
CA GLY A 129 -12.41 22.81 -8.47
C GLY A 129 -12.63 22.39 -9.93
N SER A 130 -11.87 21.42 -10.43
CA SER A 130 -11.98 20.89 -11.80
C SER A 130 -13.10 19.85 -11.90
N PRO A 131 -13.92 19.87 -12.99
CA PRO A 131 -14.94 18.85 -13.23
C PRO A 131 -14.34 17.44 -13.36
N PHE A 132 -13.19 17.30 -14.03
CA PHE A 132 -12.50 16.02 -14.18
C PHE A 132 -12.04 15.45 -12.83
N ALA A 133 -11.47 16.30 -11.97
CA ALA A 133 -11.11 15.94 -10.63
C ALA A 133 -12.31 15.52 -9.78
N GLY A 134 -13.47 16.17 -9.96
CA GLY A 134 -14.72 15.80 -9.28
C GLY A 134 -15.23 14.41 -9.69
N VAL A 135 -15.13 14.03 -10.96
CA VAL A 135 -15.48 12.69 -11.44
C VAL A 135 -14.47 11.65 -10.90
N GLY A 136 -13.17 11.94 -10.96
CA GLY A 136 -12.14 11.07 -10.39
C GLY A 136 -12.35 10.82 -8.90
N LEU A 137 -12.67 11.89 -8.14
CA LEU A 137 -12.97 11.81 -6.71
C LEU A 137 -14.15 10.87 -6.41
N SER A 138 -15.25 10.99 -7.14
CA SER A 138 -16.41 10.11 -6.94
C SER A 138 -16.09 8.63 -7.23
N ARG A 139 -15.26 8.37 -8.23
CA ARG A 139 -14.79 7.02 -8.57
C ARG A 139 -13.88 6.46 -7.48
N GLU A 140 -12.96 7.27 -6.92
CA GLU A 140 -12.09 6.86 -5.82
C GLU A 140 -12.88 6.54 -4.55
N MET A 141 -13.91 7.33 -4.21
CA MET A 141 -14.78 7.03 -3.08
C MET A 141 -15.44 5.65 -3.22
N VAL A 142 -15.95 5.31 -4.41
CA VAL A 142 -16.56 3.99 -4.66
C VAL A 142 -15.53 2.89 -4.58
N ALA A 143 -14.33 3.08 -5.12
CA ALA A 143 -13.24 2.12 -5.04
C ALA A 143 -12.82 1.89 -3.59
N MET A 144 -12.62 2.96 -2.80
CA MET A 144 -12.24 2.90 -1.40
C MET A 144 -13.23 2.07 -0.57
N ILE A 145 -14.52 2.37 -0.65
CA ILE A 145 -15.56 1.60 0.04
C ILE A 145 -15.56 0.12 -0.40
N SER A 146 -15.21 -0.14 -1.66
CA SER A 146 -15.22 -1.48 -2.22
C SER A 146 -14.13 -2.37 -1.63
N TYR A 147 -12.88 -1.90 -1.54
CA TYR A 147 -11.76 -2.71 -1.06
C TYR A 147 -11.56 -2.66 0.46
N GLU A 148 -12.06 -1.63 1.14
CA GLU A 148 -11.87 -1.47 2.59
C GLU A 148 -12.57 -2.58 3.38
N LEU A 149 -13.78 -2.97 2.99
CA LEU A 149 -14.52 -4.05 3.66
C LEU A 149 -13.77 -5.39 3.63
N PRO A 150 -13.35 -5.96 2.47
CA PRO A 150 -12.58 -7.20 2.46
C PRO A 150 -11.23 -7.04 3.16
N PHE A 151 -10.59 -5.86 3.09
CA PHE A 151 -9.33 -5.62 3.79
C PHE A 151 -9.50 -5.76 5.32
N VAL A 152 -10.52 -5.13 5.91
CA VAL A 152 -10.83 -5.25 7.34
C VAL A 152 -11.11 -6.70 7.73
N LEU A 153 -11.89 -7.44 6.92
CA LEU A 153 -12.18 -8.85 7.20
C LEU A 153 -10.92 -9.73 7.20
N VAL A 154 -9.98 -9.47 6.28
CA VAL A 154 -8.67 -10.16 6.27
C VAL A 154 -7.86 -9.83 7.52
N LEU A 155 -7.79 -8.57 7.93
CA LEU A 155 -7.07 -8.17 9.16
C LEU A 155 -7.67 -8.81 10.41
N LEU A 156 -9.01 -8.91 10.49
CA LEU A 156 -9.69 -9.60 11.58
C LEU A 156 -9.38 -11.09 11.60
N ALA A 157 -9.36 -11.76 10.45
CA ALA A 157 -9.00 -13.17 10.36
C ALA A 157 -7.56 -13.43 10.81
N VAL A 158 -6.60 -12.59 10.37
CA VAL A 158 -5.19 -12.68 10.78
C VAL A 158 -5.04 -12.43 12.28
N GLY A 159 -5.67 -11.36 12.81
CA GLY A 159 -5.62 -11.02 14.24
C GLY A 159 -6.22 -12.11 15.13
N LYS A 160 -7.23 -12.83 14.63
CA LYS A 160 -7.85 -13.95 15.35
C LYS A 160 -6.94 -15.19 15.38
N VAL A 161 -6.24 -15.49 14.30
CA VAL A 161 -5.30 -16.63 14.24
C VAL A 161 -4.11 -16.43 15.19
N ALA A 162 -3.62 -15.20 15.32
CA ALA A 162 -2.51 -14.87 16.21
C ALA A 162 -2.93 -14.63 17.67
N GLY A 163 -4.25 -14.58 17.95
CA GLY A 163 -4.79 -14.34 19.29
C GLY A 163 -4.75 -15.56 20.20
N ASP A 164 -5.12 -15.36 21.47
CA ASP A 164 -5.02 -16.36 22.56
C ASP A 164 -6.00 -17.56 22.47
N GLY A 165 -6.60 -17.80 21.32
CA GLY A 165 -7.54 -18.91 21.13
C GLY A 165 -8.92 -18.72 21.82
N SER A 166 -9.13 -17.68 22.61
CA SER A 166 -10.42 -17.34 23.19
C SER A 166 -11.40 -16.83 22.12
N LEU A 167 -12.71 -16.99 22.32
CA LEU A 167 -13.75 -16.58 21.36
C LEU A 167 -13.64 -15.09 20.92
N LEU A 168 -13.16 -14.22 21.80
CA LEU A 168 -12.98 -12.78 21.58
C LEU A 168 -11.50 -12.34 21.52
N GLY A 169 -10.54 -13.26 21.71
CA GLY A 169 -9.12 -12.94 21.71
C GLY A 169 -8.62 -12.67 20.29
N CYS A 170 -8.51 -11.41 19.92
CA CYS A 170 -7.85 -10.96 18.69
C CYS A 170 -6.64 -10.10 19.05
N THR A 171 -5.51 -10.35 18.43
CA THR A 171 -4.31 -9.52 18.55
C THR A 171 -4.14 -8.68 17.29
N PHE A 172 -3.95 -7.36 17.47
CA PHE A 172 -3.74 -6.43 16.38
C PHE A 172 -2.31 -5.87 16.33
N SER A 173 -1.41 -6.42 17.16
CA SER A 173 0.02 -6.10 17.12
C SER A 173 0.72 -6.90 16.04
N LEU A 174 1.46 -6.23 15.17
CA LEU A 174 2.28 -6.88 14.13
C LEU A 174 3.39 -7.72 14.74
N GLU A 175 3.98 -7.28 15.85
CA GLU A 175 5.02 -8.03 16.55
C GLU A 175 4.50 -9.37 17.07
N ALA A 176 3.30 -9.38 17.68
CA ALA A 176 2.65 -10.61 18.13
C ALA A 176 2.30 -11.55 16.97
N ILE A 177 1.86 -11.02 15.83
CA ILE A 177 1.56 -11.80 14.64
C ILE A 177 2.84 -12.45 14.08
N MET A 178 3.92 -11.70 14.00
CA MET A 178 5.20 -12.23 13.50
C MET A 178 5.82 -13.25 14.45
N SER A 179 5.75 -13.03 15.77
CA SER A 179 6.21 -13.99 16.76
C SER A 179 5.41 -15.31 16.72
N TRP A 180 4.09 -15.22 16.51
CA TRP A 180 3.23 -16.37 16.28
C TRP A 180 3.63 -17.15 15.02
N GLN A 181 3.93 -16.45 13.91
CA GLN A 181 4.38 -17.08 12.66
C GLN A 181 5.77 -17.71 12.81
N ALA A 182 6.66 -17.11 13.56
CA ALA A 182 7.98 -17.69 13.84
C ALA A 182 7.89 -19.02 14.62
N ALA A 183 6.88 -19.17 15.49
CA ALA A 183 6.64 -20.40 16.27
C ALA A 183 5.86 -21.46 15.48
N ASN A 184 4.84 -21.08 14.69
CA ASN A 184 3.89 -21.98 14.06
C ASN A 184 4.05 -22.12 12.53
N GLY A 185 4.93 -21.32 11.94
CA GLY A 185 5.13 -21.24 10.49
C GLY A 185 4.28 -20.17 9.80
N PRO A 186 4.50 -19.93 8.49
CA PRO A 186 3.81 -18.92 7.73
C PRO A 186 2.30 -19.11 7.70
N MET A 187 1.52 -18.04 7.90
CA MET A 187 0.05 -18.12 7.86
C MET A 187 -0.49 -18.54 6.49
N LEU A 188 0.26 -18.26 5.43
CA LEU A 188 -0.07 -18.67 4.06
C LEU A 188 -0.30 -20.18 3.93
N LEU A 189 0.37 -21.02 4.72
CA LEU A 189 0.26 -22.47 4.66
C LEU A 189 -0.95 -23.03 5.44
N LYS A 190 -1.62 -22.22 6.25
CA LYS A 190 -2.83 -22.64 6.95
C LYS A 190 -4.03 -22.69 6.00
N TRP A 191 -4.73 -23.81 5.95
CA TRP A 191 -5.91 -24.02 5.09
C TRP A 191 -6.97 -22.94 5.27
N SER A 192 -7.29 -22.57 6.51
CA SER A 192 -8.29 -21.55 6.83
C SER A 192 -7.89 -20.14 6.37
N MET A 193 -6.58 -19.88 6.15
CA MET A 193 -6.06 -18.59 5.74
C MET A 193 -5.85 -18.45 4.23
N ILE A 194 -5.97 -19.54 3.46
CA ILE A 194 -5.82 -19.49 2.00
C ILE A 194 -6.79 -18.51 1.34
N PRO A 195 -8.11 -18.51 1.67
CA PRO A 195 -9.03 -17.55 1.07
C PRO A 195 -8.72 -16.10 1.46
N ALA A 196 -8.27 -15.84 2.71
CA ALA A 196 -7.84 -14.52 3.14
C ALA A 196 -6.59 -14.04 2.37
N THR A 197 -5.64 -14.94 2.12
CA THR A 197 -4.44 -14.64 1.35
C THR A 197 -4.81 -14.22 -0.08
N ILE A 198 -5.70 -14.96 -0.74
CA ILE A 198 -6.18 -14.63 -2.08
C ILE A 198 -6.92 -13.29 -2.07
N ALA A 199 -7.79 -13.07 -1.07
CA ALA A 199 -8.49 -11.79 -0.92
C ALA A 199 -7.51 -10.62 -0.75
N MET A 200 -6.47 -10.76 0.08
CA MET A 200 -5.46 -9.72 0.28
C MET A 200 -4.66 -9.43 -0.99
N LEU A 201 -4.26 -10.47 -1.75
CA LEU A 201 -3.60 -10.30 -3.04
C LEU A 201 -4.45 -9.50 -4.04
N MET A 202 -5.79 -9.63 -3.98
CA MET A 202 -6.71 -8.85 -4.81
C MET A 202 -6.95 -7.44 -4.28
N VAL A 203 -6.87 -7.21 -2.95
CA VAL A 203 -7.02 -5.88 -2.35
C VAL A 203 -5.84 -4.97 -2.69
N ILE A 204 -4.61 -5.49 -2.71
CA ILE A 204 -3.38 -4.72 -2.95
C ILE A 204 -3.45 -3.83 -4.20
N PRO A 205 -3.73 -4.33 -5.42
CA PRO A 205 -3.73 -3.49 -6.62
C PRO A 205 -4.83 -2.41 -6.61
N CYS A 206 -5.96 -2.66 -5.97
CA CYS A 206 -7.04 -1.67 -5.87
C CYS A 206 -6.70 -0.56 -4.87
N GLU A 207 -6.16 -0.93 -3.70
CA GLU A 207 -5.70 0.02 -2.68
C GLU A 207 -4.63 0.98 -3.23
N ILE A 208 -3.71 0.47 -4.06
CA ILE A 208 -2.66 1.29 -4.68
C ILE A 208 -3.20 2.13 -5.83
N GLY A 209 -4.30 1.71 -6.47
CA GLY A 209 -4.85 2.34 -7.67
C GLY A 209 -4.08 1.94 -8.94
N MET A 210 -3.58 0.69 -8.99
CA MET A 210 -2.87 0.18 -10.16
C MET A 210 -3.81 -0.49 -11.15
N HIS A 211 -3.42 -0.48 -12.43
CA HIS A 211 -4.14 -1.20 -13.48
C HIS A 211 -4.30 -2.69 -13.10
N PRO A 212 -5.50 -3.31 -13.22
CA PRO A 212 -6.71 -2.88 -13.92
C PRO A 212 -7.73 -2.08 -13.08
N PHE A 213 -7.41 -1.70 -11.84
CA PHE A 213 -8.31 -1.04 -10.90
C PHE A 213 -8.08 0.48 -10.79
N ASP A 214 -7.27 1.09 -11.66
CA ASP A 214 -6.96 2.53 -11.72
C ASP A 214 -8.14 3.38 -12.26
N VAL A 215 -9.32 3.16 -11.73
CA VAL A 215 -10.57 3.76 -12.23
C VAL A 215 -10.64 5.26 -11.98
N ALA A 216 -10.03 5.71 -10.90
CA ALA A 216 -10.00 7.12 -10.47
C ALA A 216 -8.99 7.98 -11.25
N GLU A 217 -7.93 7.35 -11.78
CA GLU A 217 -6.84 8.00 -12.53
C GLU A 217 -6.82 7.62 -14.01
N ALA A 218 -7.95 7.13 -14.54
CA ALA A 218 -8.04 6.62 -15.90
C ALA A 218 -7.69 7.70 -16.95
N GLU A 219 -6.47 7.67 -17.49
CA GLU A 219 -5.96 8.65 -18.47
C GLU A 219 -6.86 8.76 -19.70
N THR A 220 -7.34 7.62 -20.21
CA THR A 220 -8.13 7.57 -21.45
C THR A 220 -9.57 8.01 -21.29
N GLU A 221 -10.14 7.98 -20.07
CA GLU A 221 -11.52 8.33 -19.79
C GLU A 221 -11.69 9.73 -19.22
N ILE A 222 -10.84 10.12 -18.27
CA ILE A 222 -10.96 11.34 -17.47
C ILE A 222 -9.66 12.14 -17.34
N CYS A 223 -8.70 11.98 -18.28
CA CYS A 223 -7.45 12.76 -18.33
C CYS A 223 -6.70 12.80 -17.00
N GLU A 224 -6.34 11.65 -16.41
CA GLU A 224 -5.71 11.51 -15.08
C GLU A 224 -6.61 11.92 -13.90
N GLY A 225 -7.87 12.25 -14.12
CA GLY A 225 -8.89 12.48 -13.08
C GLY A 225 -8.45 13.39 -11.94
N MET A 226 -8.16 12.81 -10.77
CA MET A 226 -7.79 13.57 -9.57
C MET A 226 -6.48 14.35 -9.70
N LEU A 227 -5.55 13.88 -10.52
CA LEU A 227 -4.23 14.49 -10.72
C LEU A 227 -4.17 15.47 -11.90
N ALA A 228 -5.24 15.59 -12.70
CA ALA A 228 -5.27 16.39 -13.93
C ALA A 228 -4.79 17.84 -13.77
N GLU A 229 -5.11 18.47 -12.65
CA GLU A 229 -4.75 19.87 -12.37
C GLU A 229 -3.41 20.03 -11.61
N TYR A 230 -2.83 18.91 -11.18
CA TYR A 230 -1.60 18.96 -10.43
C TYR A 230 -0.38 19.10 -11.35
N SER A 231 0.54 20.03 -11.01
CA SER A 231 1.80 20.23 -11.70
C SER A 231 2.93 20.52 -10.72
N GLY A 232 4.17 20.33 -11.17
CA GLY A 232 5.35 20.66 -10.37
C GLY A 232 5.54 19.80 -9.12
N PRO A 233 6.07 20.38 -8.01
CA PRO A 233 6.37 19.67 -6.78
C PRO A 233 5.19 18.93 -6.14
N PRO A 234 3.95 19.46 -6.07
CA PRO A 234 2.81 18.72 -5.53
C PRO A 234 2.51 17.40 -6.27
N LEU A 235 2.64 17.42 -7.61
CA LEU A 235 2.53 16.20 -8.42
C LEU A 235 3.66 15.21 -8.14
N ALA A 236 4.90 15.75 -7.95
CA ALA A 236 6.04 14.91 -7.59
C ALA A 236 5.81 14.16 -6.27
N VAL A 237 5.23 14.84 -5.27
CA VAL A 237 4.91 14.22 -3.98
C VAL A 237 3.85 13.13 -4.12
N PHE A 238 2.79 13.32 -4.92
CA PHE A 238 1.82 12.26 -5.19
C PHE A 238 2.43 11.04 -5.89
N LYS A 239 3.27 11.25 -6.92
CA LYS A 239 4.00 10.16 -7.60
C LYS A 239 4.94 9.42 -6.66
N LEU A 240 5.61 10.14 -5.77
CA LEU A 240 6.45 9.55 -4.72
C LEU A 240 5.61 8.74 -3.72
N SER A 241 4.48 9.28 -3.29
CA SER A 241 3.53 8.59 -2.40
C SER A 241 3.02 7.30 -3.02
N HIS A 242 2.70 7.30 -4.32
CA HIS A 242 2.29 6.09 -5.03
C HIS A 242 3.38 5.00 -5.00
N CYS A 243 4.65 5.35 -5.23
CA CYS A 243 5.76 4.40 -5.14
C CYS A 243 5.94 3.83 -3.72
N ILE A 244 5.79 4.68 -2.68
CA ILE A 244 5.86 4.23 -1.28
C ILE A 244 4.68 3.33 -0.94
N LYS A 245 3.46 3.66 -1.42
CA LYS A 245 2.25 2.85 -1.21
C LYS A 245 2.41 1.43 -1.77
N MET A 246 3.08 1.28 -2.93
CA MET A 246 3.45 -0.03 -3.48
C MET A 246 4.31 -0.84 -2.50
N TYR A 247 5.35 -0.24 -1.93
CA TYR A 247 6.19 -0.91 -0.93
C TYR A 247 5.40 -1.24 0.33
N VAL A 248 4.65 -0.28 0.89
CA VAL A 248 3.88 -0.44 2.12
C VAL A 248 2.91 -1.62 2.03
N MET A 249 2.14 -1.70 0.95
CA MET A 249 1.14 -2.77 0.77
C MET A 249 1.78 -4.14 0.56
N THR A 250 2.85 -4.22 -0.22
CA THR A 250 3.57 -5.49 -0.43
C THR A 250 4.32 -5.94 0.82
N ALA A 251 4.93 -5.03 1.57
CA ALA A 251 5.59 -5.32 2.84
C ALA A 251 4.58 -5.73 3.92
N LEU A 252 3.42 -5.08 3.99
CA LEU A 252 2.33 -5.47 4.88
C LEU A 252 1.85 -6.90 4.58
N PHE A 253 1.67 -7.26 3.31
CA PHE A 253 1.34 -8.63 2.93
C PHE A 253 2.41 -9.62 3.41
N CYS A 254 3.70 -9.32 3.19
CA CYS A 254 4.80 -10.16 3.64
C CYS A 254 4.79 -10.32 5.17
N ALA A 255 4.57 -9.25 5.93
CA ALA A 255 4.49 -9.29 7.39
C ALA A 255 3.29 -10.14 7.89
N LEU A 256 2.12 -10.04 7.24
CA LEU A 256 0.91 -10.73 7.65
C LEU A 256 0.89 -12.23 7.29
N PHE A 257 1.44 -12.61 6.15
CA PHE A 257 1.28 -13.98 5.63
C PHE A 257 2.59 -14.77 5.53
N LEU A 258 3.73 -14.10 5.35
CA LEU A 258 5.06 -14.70 5.17
C LEU A 258 6.01 -14.34 6.32
N GLY A 259 5.53 -13.63 7.34
CA GLY A 259 6.34 -13.10 8.42
C GLY A 259 7.17 -14.15 9.15
N GLY A 260 8.26 -13.71 9.78
CA GLY A 260 9.01 -14.53 10.71
C GLY A 260 10.03 -15.50 10.09
N LEU A 261 10.64 -15.14 8.98
CA LEU A 261 11.83 -15.85 8.45
C LEU A 261 13.12 -15.03 8.71
N PRO A 262 13.42 -14.64 9.97
CA PRO A 262 14.64 -13.91 10.26
C PRO A 262 15.84 -14.81 10.00
N THR A 263 16.76 -14.36 9.17
CA THR A 263 18.01 -15.11 8.91
C THR A 263 19.11 -14.78 9.92
N GLY A 264 18.89 -13.78 10.78
CA GLY A 264 19.86 -13.29 11.77
C GLY A 264 20.94 -12.38 11.20
N ILE A 265 20.96 -12.15 9.88
CA ILE A 265 21.89 -11.25 9.21
C ILE A 265 21.09 -10.12 8.55
N VAL A 266 21.25 -8.88 9.00
CA VAL A 266 20.48 -7.71 8.54
C VAL A 266 20.46 -7.56 7.01
N ILE A 267 21.62 -7.73 6.37
CA ILE A 267 21.75 -7.58 4.91
C ILE A 267 20.93 -8.65 4.19
N LEU A 268 20.95 -9.89 4.68
CA LEU A 268 20.21 -10.99 4.09
C LEU A 268 18.71 -10.80 4.26
N ASP A 269 18.28 -10.30 5.43
CA ASP A 269 16.88 -9.97 5.73
C ASP A 269 16.36 -8.86 4.79
N ILE A 270 17.14 -7.82 4.54
CA ILE A 270 16.81 -6.76 3.59
C ILE A 270 16.64 -7.33 2.17
N ILE A 271 17.58 -8.14 1.70
CA ILE A 271 17.51 -8.77 0.38
C ILE A 271 16.27 -9.65 0.27
N LEU A 272 15.99 -10.43 1.30
CA LEU A 272 14.82 -11.32 1.33
C LEU A 272 13.51 -10.52 1.27
N VAL A 273 13.37 -9.44 2.01
CA VAL A 273 12.20 -8.54 1.93
C VAL A 273 12.05 -7.97 0.52
N ILE A 274 13.12 -7.50 -0.10
CA ILE A 274 13.07 -6.96 -1.48
C ILE A 274 12.61 -8.04 -2.46
N VAL A 275 13.13 -9.26 -2.35
CA VAL A 275 12.73 -10.37 -3.22
C VAL A 275 11.27 -10.74 -3.00
N LEU A 276 10.82 -10.89 -1.75
CA LEU A 276 9.43 -11.21 -1.43
C LEU A 276 8.47 -10.11 -1.91
N CYS A 277 8.76 -8.84 -1.64
CA CYS A 277 7.97 -7.73 -2.15
C CYS A 277 7.93 -7.70 -3.68
N THR A 278 9.03 -8.03 -4.37
CA THR A 278 9.06 -8.12 -5.83
C THR A 278 8.18 -9.25 -6.34
N VAL A 279 8.19 -10.42 -5.70
CA VAL A 279 7.33 -11.55 -6.06
C VAL A 279 5.85 -11.17 -5.86
N VAL A 280 5.51 -10.57 -4.73
CA VAL A 280 4.13 -10.10 -4.47
C VAL A 280 3.71 -9.07 -5.51
N THR A 281 4.55 -8.06 -5.80
CA THR A 281 4.28 -7.06 -6.85
C THR A 281 4.07 -7.72 -8.21
N PHE A 282 4.90 -8.70 -8.55
CA PHE A 282 4.77 -9.43 -9.82
C PHE A 282 3.40 -10.11 -9.94
N VAL A 283 2.97 -10.81 -8.90
CA VAL A 283 1.71 -11.56 -8.91
C VAL A 283 0.49 -10.62 -8.88
N THR A 284 0.53 -9.58 -8.03
CA THR A 284 -0.64 -8.72 -7.78
C THR A 284 -0.79 -7.57 -8.78
N MET A 285 0.30 -7.04 -9.31
CA MET A 285 0.30 -5.85 -10.16
C MET A 285 0.76 -6.16 -11.58
N THR A 286 1.97 -6.73 -11.74
CA THR A 286 2.59 -6.91 -13.06
C THR A 286 1.78 -7.85 -13.95
N VAL A 287 1.34 -9.01 -13.45
CA VAL A 287 0.57 -9.97 -14.23
C VAL A 287 -0.81 -9.42 -14.61
N PRO A 288 -1.64 -8.88 -13.69
CA PRO A 288 -2.91 -8.28 -14.07
C PRO A 288 -2.75 -7.09 -15.03
N HIS A 289 -1.75 -6.24 -14.82
CA HIS A 289 -1.45 -5.10 -15.70
C HIS A 289 -1.09 -5.53 -17.13
N ALA A 290 -0.40 -6.66 -17.28
CA ALA A 290 0.00 -7.15 -18.61
C ALA A 290 -1.15 -7.85 -19.36
N VAL A 291 -2.09 -8.47 -18.65
CA VAL A 291 -3.09 -9.40 -19.20
C VAL A 291 -4.51 -8.82 -19.22
N CYS A 292 -4.88 -8.08 -18.15
CA CYS A 292 -6.26 -7.62 -17.99
C CYS A 292 -6.50 -6.27 -18.69
N ALA A 293 -7.73 -6.06 -19.14
CA ALA A 293 -8.24 -4.75 -19.51
C ALA A 293 -8.72 -4.01 -18.26
N ARG A 294 -8.86 -2.67 -18.35
CA ARG A 294 -9.37 -1.82 -17.26
C ARG A 294 -10.82 -2.14 -16.90
N PHE A 295 -11.15 -2.19 -15.63
CA PHE A 295 -12.50 -2.41 -15.15
C PHE A 295 -13.29 -1.09 -15.07
N LYS A 296 -14.61 -1.19 -15.27
CA LYS A 296 -15.55 -0.09 -14.99
C LYS A 296 -15.84 -0.01 -13.49
N VAL A 297 -16.18 1.18 -12.98
CA VAL A 297 -16.49 1.42 -11.55
C VAL A 297 -17.48 0.39 -10.99
N GLU A 298 -18.60 0.15 -11.69
CA GLU A 298 -19.61 -0.81 -11.25
C GLU A 298 -19.09 -2.26 -11.19
N GLN A 299 -18.18 -2.63 -12.10
CA GLN A 299 -17.56 -3.95 -12.12
C GLN A 299 -16.62 -4.13 -10.94
N VAL A 300 -15.81 -3.08 -10.60
CA VAL A 300 -14.94 -3.07 -9.43
C VAL A 300 -15.78 -3.26 -8.17
N PHE A 301 -16.83 -2.46 -7.98
CA PHE A 301 -17.71 -2.56 -6.82
C PHE A 301 -18.31 -3.96 -6.67
N LYS A 302 -18.93 -4.50 -7.72
CA LYS A 302 -19.53 -5.83 -7.71
C LYS A 302 -18.49 -6.91 -7.42
N PHE A 303 -17.32 -6.85 -8.04
CA PHE A 303 -16.26 -7.84 -7.86
C PHE A 303 -15.75 -7.88 -6.41
N TYR A 304 -15.46 -6.71 -5.82
CA TYR A 304 -14.95 -6.66 -4.45
C TYR A 304 -16.00 -7.06 -3.41
N TRP A 305 -17.26 -6.67 -3.58
CA TRP A 305 -18.33 -7.02 -2.64
C TRP A 305 -18.81 -8.46 -2.75
N THR A 306 -18.72 -9.09 -3.91
CA THR A 306 -19.16 -10.47 -4.08
C THR A 306 -18.02 -11.46 -3.92
N VAL A 307 -16.95 -11.32 -4.71
CA VAL A 307 -15.88 -12.32 -4.76
C VAL A 307 -14.88 -12.10 -3.62
N VAL A 308 -14.30 -10.88 -3.51
CA VAL A 308 -13.21 -10.64 -2.57
C VAL A 308 -13.71 -10.62 -1.13
N ALA A 309 -14.82 -9.93 -0.86
CA ALA A 309 -15.45 -9.94 0.47
C ALA A 309 -15.98 -11.33 0.84
N GLY A 310 -16.51 -12.08 -0.14
CA GLY A 310 -16.93 -13.46 0.08
C GLY A 310 -15.77 -14.37 0.50
N LEU A 311 -14.61 -14.29 -0.18
CA LEU A 311 -13.41 -15.05 0.20
C LEU A 311 -12.90 -14.65 1.59
N ALA A 312 -12.84 -13.36 1.88
CA ALA A 312 -12.41 -12.85 3.18
C ALA A 312 -13.36 -13.32 4.30
N ALA A 313 -14.67 -13.27 4.07
CA ALA A 313 -15.68 -13.75 5.03
C ALA A 313 -15.59 -15.25 5.26
N VAL A 314 -15.41 -16.06 4.23
CA VAL A 314 -15.20 -17.51 4.35
C VAL A 314 -13.98 -17.81 5.22
N SER A 315 -12.86 -17.14 4.99
CA SER A 315 -11.66 -17.29 5.84
C SER A 315 -11.94 -16.89 7.28
N ALA A 316 -12.59 -15.75 7.52
CA ALA A 316 -12.94 -15.28 8.86
C ALA A 316 -13.82 -16.31 9.58
N ILE A 317 -14.82 -16.89 8.91
CA ILE A 317 -15.69 -17.94 9.46
C ILE A 317 -14.90 -19.20 9.79
N LEU A 318 -14.06 -19.71 8.88
CA LEU A 318 -13.24 -20.90 9.11
C LEU A 318 -12.33 -20.74 10.33
N VAL A 319 -11.68 -19.58 10.44
CA VAL A 319 -10.82 -19.25 11.59
C VAL A 319 -11.62 -19.15 12.89
N TRP A 320 -12.85 -18.61 12.84
CA TRP A 320 -13.70 -18.47 14.02
C TRP A 320 -14.17 -19.81 14.56
N PHE A 321 -14.43 -20.79 13.69
CA PHE A 321 -14.78 -22.16 14.08
C PHE A 321 -13.56 -23.03 14.41
N GLY A 322 -12.33 -22.51 14.33
CA GLY A 322 -11.10 -23.24 14.70
C GLY A 322 -10.67 -24.31 13.68
N LEU A 323 -11.11 -24.20 12.43
CA LEU A 323 -10.80 -25.12 11.32
C LEU A 323 -9.49 -24.76 10.61
#